data_8094bb9e015d485b720a8d93a96a9cc1
#
_entry.id   8094bb9e015d485b720a8d93a96a9cc1
#
_cell.length_a   1.000
_cell.length_b   1.000
_cell.length_c   1.000
_cell.angle_alpha   90.00
_cell.angle_beta   90.00
_cell.angle_gamma   90.00
#
_symmetry.space_group_name_H-M   'P 1'
#
loop_
_entity.id
_entity.type
_entity.pdbx_description
1 polymer ?
#
loop_
_entity_poly.entity_id
_entity_poly.type
_entity_poly.pdbx_seq_one_letter_code
_entity_poly.pdbx_strand_id
1 'polypeptide(L)'
;MVNLVSSDELANDVTGAEALLERHQDYRTEIDARAATFHSFEQFGNQLIRSGHYAADDVRQRMDDVNEARKRLEDAWVQRRKILDQCLELQLFYRDCEQCDTWMSAREAFLAQEDPTGDNVESLIKKHEDFDKAIASQQEKLNNLDQLAKQLVASEHYAKPAINTKREQIFDRWDRLKERLIEKAFPTWRISTLQQFSRDADEVENWISEKFQVAQEADYRDPTNIQQKHQKQQAFEAELSANADRIATIISAGQNLISAAKCGGGEDAVSQRLNA
;
A
#
# COMPACT_ATOMS: atom_id res chain seq x y z
N MET A 1 -29.20 -21.15 -30.50
CA MET A 1 -28.05 -20.25 -30.42
C MET A 1 -28.36 -19.00 -29.60
N VAL A 2 -29.42 -18.23 -29.83
CA VAL A 2 -29.76 -17.04 -29.02
C VAL A 2 -29.77 -17.35 -27.52
N ASN A 3 -30.40 -18.42 -27.04
CA ASN A 3 -30.45 -18.82 -25.65
C ASN A 3 -29.06 -19.16 -25.06
N LEU A 4 -28.10 -19.65 -25.84
CA LEU A 4 -26.75 -19.94 -25.42
C LEU A 4 -25.93 -18.65 -25.26
N VAL A 5 -26.13 -17.73 -26.20
CA VAL A 5 -25.47 -16.41 -26.20
C VAL A 5 -26.02 -15.48 -25.12
N SER A 6 -27.30 -15.64 -24.72
CA SER A 6 -27.98 -14.82 -23.73
C SER A 6 -27.96 -15.43 -22.30
N SER A 7 -27.05 -16.37 -21.99
CA SER A 7 -26.91 -16.95 -20.66
C SER A 7 -26.58 -15.87 -19.64
N ASP A 8 -27.16 -15.93 -18.42
CA ASP A 8 -26.89 -15.01 -17.31
C ASP A 8 -25.76 -15.49 -16.40
N GLU A 9 -25.07 -16.59 -16.75
CA GLU A 9 -23.98 -17.17 -15.96
C GLU A 9 -22.82 -16.18 -15.84
N LEU A 10 -22.40 -15.86 -14.61
CA LEU A 10 -21.23 -15.05 -14.30
C LEU A 10 -20.25 -15.85 -13.45
N ALA A 11 -18.97 -15.57 -13.62
CA ALA A 11 -17.90 -16.22 -12.86
C ALA A 11 -17.64 -15.50 -11.54
N ASN A 12 -17.10 -16.25 -10.58
CA ASN A 12 -16.72 -15.76 -9.25
C ASN A 12 -15.20 -15.62 -9.08
N ASP A 13 -14.44 -15.87 -10.13
CA ASP A 13 -12.98 -15.73 -10.17
C ASP A 13 -12.51 -15.36 -11.58
N VAL A 14 -11.24 -14.99 -11.68
CA VAL A 14 -10.63 -14.53 -12.95
C VAL A 14 -10.61 -15.64 -13.99
N THR A 15 -10.20 -16.86 -13.62
CA THR A 15 -10.09 -18.00 -14.52
C THR A 15 -11.44 -18.38 -15.13
N GLY A 16 -12.48 -18.39 -14.29
CA GLY A 16 -13.85 -18.64 -14.76
C GLY A 16 -14.36 -17.54 -15.69
N ALA A 17 -14.04 -16.26 -15.43
CA ALA A 17 -14.42 -15.16 -16.30
C ALA A 17 -13.73 -15.23 -17.67
N GLU A 18 -12.43 -15.58 -17.70
CA GLU A 18 -11.68 -15.81 -18.93
C GLU A 18 -12.26 -16.99 -19.74
N ALA A 19 -12.59 -18.09 -19.08
CA ALA A 19 -13.20 -19.25 -19.73
C ALA A 19 -14.59 -18.94 -20.33
N LEU A 20 -15.39 -18.10 -19.64
CA LEU A 20 -16.68 -17.63 -20.19
C LEU A 20 -16.49 -16.75 -21.42
N LEU A 21 -15.49 -15.88 -21.43
CA LEU A 21 -15.16 -15.03 -22.58
C LEU A 21 -14.66 -15.86 -23.78
N GLU A 22 -13.79 -16.85 -23.54
CA GLU A 22 -13.32 -17.76 -24.58
C GLU A 22 -14.49 -18.52 -25.22
N ARG A 23 -15.34 -19.14 -24.39
CA ARG A 23 -16.55 -19.82 -24.88
C ARG A 23 -17.47 -18.89 -25.66
N HIS A 24 -17.61 -17.64 -25.24
CA HIS A 24 -18.42 -16.64 -25.95
C HIS A 24 -17.80 -16.27 -27.30
N GLN A 25 -16.46 -16.23 -27.39
CA GLN A 25 -15.74 -16.02 -28.65
C GLN A 25 -15.91 -17.20 -29.62
N ASP A 26 -16.02 -18.43 -29.13
CA ASP A 26 -16.32 -19.61 -29.98
C ASP A 26 -17.68 -19.45 -30.65
N TYR A 27 -18.70 -18.92 -29.95
CA TYR A 27 -19.99 -18.60 -30.56
C TYR A 27 -19.86 -17.56 -31.68
N ARG A 28 -18.95 -16.59 -31.56
CA ARG A 28 -18.67 -15.63 -32.65
C ARG A 28 -18.15 -16.33 -33.88
N THR A 29 -17.19 -17.22 -33.70
CA THR A 29 -16.61 -18.01 -34.78
C THR A 29 -17.68 -18.84 -35.49
N GLU A 30 -18.62 -19.44 -34.73
CA GLU A 30 -19.72 -20.20 -35.31
C GLU A 30 -20.70 -19.31 -36.08
N ILE A 31 -21.03 -18.10 -35.58
CA ILE A 31 -21.89 -17.14 -36.28
C ILE A 31 -21.21 -16.69 -37.59
N ASP A 32 -19.94 -16.38 -37.59
CA ASP A 32 -19.17 -15.90 -38.72
C ASP A 32 -19.04 -17.01 -39.82
N ALA A 33 -18.86 -18.26 -39.40
CA ALA A 33 -18.81 -19.40 -40.33
C ALA A 33 -20.09 -19.55 -41.16
N ARG A 34 -21.22 -19.02 -40.68
CA ARG A 34 -22.51 -19.08 -41.42
C ARG A 34 -22.79 -17.87 -42.31
N ALA A 35 -21.88 -16.87 -42.31
CA ALA A 35 -22.07 -15.63 -43.06
C ALA A 35 -22.30 -15.90 -44.59
N ALA A 36 -21.52 -16.80 -45.17
CA ALA A 36 -21.68 -17.18 -46.58
C ALA A 36 -23.05 -17.82 -46.88
N THR A 37 -23.57 -18.63 -45.95
CA THR A 37 -24.91 -19.25 -46.08
C THR A 37 -26.01 -18.19 -46.07
N PHE A 38 -25.92 -17.22 -45.15
CA PHE A 38 -26.88 -16.11 -45.13
C PHE A 38 -26.81 -15.27 -46.40
N HIS A 39 -25.61 -14.98 -46.90
CA HIS A 39 -25.45 -14.22 -48.12
C HIS A 39 -26.07 -14.96 -49.33
N SER A 40 -25.82 -16.26 -49.46
CA SER A 40 -26.43 -17.09 -50.55
C SER A 40 -27.95 -17.14 -50.42
N PHE A 41 -28.48 -17.25 -49.21
CA PHE A 41 -29.92 -17.21 -48.95
C PHE A 41 -30.53 -15.86 -49.39
N GLU A 42 -29.92 -14.74 -49.03
CA GLU A 42 -30.36 -13.40 -49.43
C GLU A 42 -30.33 -13.22 -50.95
N GLN A 43 -29.25 -13.67 -51.62
CA GLN A 43 -29.14 -13.60 -53.09
C GLN A 43 -30.24 -14.40 -53.76
N PHE A 44 -30.45 -15.64 -53.33
CA PHE A 44 -31.48 -16.52 -53.91
C PHE A 44 -32.88 -15.96 -53.67
N GLY A 45 -33.23 -15.52 -52.47
CA GLY A 45 -34.50 -14.89 -52.17
C GLY A 45 -34.77 -13.65 -53.01
N ASN A 46 -33.78 -12.78 -53.16
CA ASN A 46 -33.87 -11.58 -54.00
C ASN A 46 -34.06 -11.93 -55.49
N GLN A 47 -33.42 -13.00 -55.96
CA GLN A 47 -33.61 -13.49 -57.35
C GLN A 47 -35.05 -13.96 -57.60
N LEU A 48 -35.64 -14.72 -56.68
CA LEU A 48 -37.04 -15.18 -56.78
C LEU A 48 -38.02 -14.01 -56.81
N ILE A 49 -37.83 -13.01 -55.91
CA ILE A 49 -38.65 -11.80 -55.87
C ILE A 49 -38.55 -11.03 -57.20
N ARG A 50 -37.34 -10.81 -57.72
CA ARG A 50 -37.13 -10.09 -58.99
C ARG A 50 -37.70 -10.82 -60.22
N SER A 51 -37.72 -12.16 -60.20
CA SER A 51 -38.30 -12.96 -61.28
C SER A 51 -39.82 -13.02 -61.26
N GLY A 52 -40.47 -12.37 -60.29
CA GLY A 52 -41.93 -12.40 -60.17
C GLY A 52 -42.50 -13.78 -59.80
N HIS A 53 -41.74 -14.53 -58.94
CA HIS A 53 -42.19 -15.86 -58.49
C HIS A 53 -43.55 -15.76 -57.80
N TYR A 54 -44.43 -16.73 -58.00
CA TYR A 54 -45.82 -16.70 -57.48
C TYR A 54 -45.90 -16.54 -55.97
N ALA A 55 -44.90 -17.01 -55.22
CA ALA A 55 -44.78 -16.87 -53.77
C ALA A 55 -43.81 -15.73 -53.35
N ALA A 56 -43.65 -14.68 -54.15
CA ALA A 56 -42.71 -13.61 -53.91
C ALA A 56 -42.94 -12.91 -52.55
N ASP A 57 -44.19 -12.74 -52.12
CA ASP A 57 -44.54 -12.12 -50.85
C ASP A 57 -44.20 -13.04 -49.66
N ASP A 58 -44.42 -14.34 -49.75
CA ASP A 58 -44.01 -15.30 -48.74
C ASP A 58 -42.48 -15.36 -48.62
N VAL A 59 -41.76 -15.30 -49.75
CA VAL A 59 -40.29 -15.25 -49.78
C VAL A 59 -39.79 -14.00 -49.09
N ARG A 60 -40.39 -12.84 -49.36
CA ARG A 60 -40.05 -11.56 -48.71
C ARG A 60 -40.25 -11.65 -47.20
N GLN A 61 -41.40 -12.12 -46.74
CA GLN A 61 -41.70 -12.30 -45.35
C GLN A 61 -40.67 -13.22 -44.64
N ARG A 62 -40.31 -14.36 -45.28
CA ARG A 62 -39.30 -15.27 -44.71
C ARG A 62 -37.90 -14.65 -44.63
N MET A 63 -37.53 -13.85 -45.63
CA MET A 63 -36.26 -13.13 -45.63
C MET A 63 -36.21 -12.09 -44.48
N ASP A 64 -37.29 -11.36 -44.27
CA ASP A 64 -37.41 -10.38 -43.22
C ASP A 64 -37.35 -11.08 -41.84
N ASP A 65 -38.04 -12.21 -41.63
CA ASP A 65 -38.00 -13.01 -40.41
C ASP A 65 -36.57 -13.50 -40.08
N VAL A 66 -35.84 -13.97 -41.11
CA VAL A 66 -34.44 -14.46 -40.96
C VAL A 66 -33.50 -13.28 -40.62
N ASN A 67 -33.64 -12.15 -41.30
CA ASN A 67 -32.81 -10.98 -41.08
C ASN A 67 -33.05 -10.40 -39.68
N GLU A 68 -34.29 -10.35 -39.22
CA GLU A 68 -34.62 -9.93 -37.85
C GLU A 68 -34.06 -10.91 -36.81
N ALA A 69 -34.16 -12.21 -37.01
CA ALA A 69 -33.58 -13.21 -36.12
C ALA A 69 -32.05 -13.10 -36.05
N ARG A 70 -31.37 -12.85 -37.21
CA ARG A 70 -29.93 -12.60 -37.27
C ARG A 70 -29.54 -11.36 -36.50
N LYS A 71 -30.27 -10.25 -36.69
CA LYS A 71 -30.04 -9.01 -35.94
C LYS A 71 -30.18 -9.23 -34.46
N ARG A 72 -31.24 -9.90 -33.98
CA ARG A 72 -31.43 -10.25 -32.57
C ARG A 72 -30.26 -11.08 -32.00
N LEU A 73 -29.72 -12.02 -32.81
CA LEU A 73 -28.56 -12.82 -32.41
C LEU A 73 -27.29 -11.95 -32.23
N GLU A 74 -27.02 -11.07 -33.19
CA GLU A 74 -25.88 -10.13 -33.14
C GLU A 74 -26.00 -9.19 -31.94
N ASP A 75 -27.15 -8.58 -31.72
CA ASP A 75 -27.42 -7.70 -30.61
C ASP A 75 -27.25 -8.43 -29.26
N ALA A 76 -27.75 -9.65 -29.12
CA ALA A 76 -27.59 -10.49 -27.95
C ALA A 76 -26.13 -10.84 -27.71
N TRP A 77 -25.36 -11.17 -28.76
CA TRP A 77 -23.94 -11.46 -28.65
C TRP A 77 -23.15 -10.23 -28.12
N VAL A 78 -23.38 -9.05 -28.67
CA VAL A 78 -22.73 -7.82 -28.28
C VAL A 78 -23.05 -7.46 -26.82
N GLN A 79 -24.32 -7.54 -26.42
CA GLN A 79 -24.74 -7.25 -25.04
C GLN A 79 -24.10 -8.23 -24.06
N ARG A 80 -24.11 -9.50 -24.35
CA ARG A 80 -23.49 -10.52 -23.50
C ARG A 80 -21.98 -10.32 -23.39
N ARG A 81 -21.30 -10.01 -24.50
CA ARG A 81 -19.87 -9.71 -24.51
C ARG A 81 -19.53 -8.59 -23.54
N LYS A 82 -20.28 -7.49 -23.56
CA LYS A 82 -20.11 -6.37 -22.63
C LYS A 82 -20.20 -6.80 -21.17
N ILE A 83 -21.19 -7.64 -20.83
CA ILE A 83 -21.38 -8.12 -19.45
C ILE A 83 -20.22 -9.05 -19.04
N LEU A 84 -19.74 -9.91 -19.94
CA LEU A 84 -18.60 -10.80 -19.65
C LEU A 84 -17.28 -10.03 -19.47
N ASP A 85 -17.04 -9.00 -20.29
CA ASP A 85 -15.87 -8.11 -20.13
C ASP A 85 -15.94 -7.42 -18.76
N GLN A 86 -17.09 -6.87 -18.37
CA GLN A 86 -17.29 -6.30 -17.03
C GLN A 86 -17.12 -7.34 -15.90
N CYS A 87 -17.56 -8.58 -16.12
CA CYS A 87 -17.35 -9.66 -15.15
C CYS A 87 -15.84 -9.89 -14.92
N LEU A 88 -15.05 -9.96 -15.99
CA LEU A 88 -13.60 -10.12 -15.86
C LEU A 88 -12.96 -8.92 -15.14
N GLU A 89 -13.32 -7.70 -15.51
CA GLU A 89 -12.85 -6.48 -14.84
C GLU A 89 -13.16 -6.51 -13.33
N LEU A 90 -14.35 -6.95 -12.94
CA LEU A 90 -14.74 -7.10 -11.54
C LEU A 90 -13.89 -8.13 -10.80
N GLN A 91 -13.64 -9.29 -11.39
CA GLN A 91 -12.84 -10.35 -10.76
C GLN A 91 -11.38 -9.92 -10.62
N LEU A 92 -10.81 -9.20 -11.60
CA LEU A 92 -9.49 -8.61 -11.50
C LEU A 92 -9.41 -7.58 -10.36
N PHE A 93 -10.41 -6.71 -10.25
CA PHE A 93 -10.51 -5.75 -9.14
C PHE A 93 -10.59 -6.46 -7.78
N TYR A 94 -11.39 -7.50 -7.63
CA TYR A 94 -11.49 -8.27 -6.39
C TYR A 94 -10.19 -8.99 -6.04
N ARG A 95 -9.50 -9.57 -7.00
CA ARG A 95 -8.17 -10.18 -6.81
C ARG A 95 -7.17 -9.16 -6.25
N ASP A 96 -7.14 -7.97 -6.82
CA ASP A 96 -6.22 -6.91 -6.39
C ASP A 96 -6.60 -6.38 -4.99
N CYS A 97 -7.89 -6.30 -4.66
CA CYS A 97 -8.37 -6.03 -3.31
C CYS A 97 -7.91 -7.11 -2.31
N GLU A 98 -8.01 -8.40 -2.67
CA GLU A 98 -7.61 -9.52 -1.82
C GLU A 98 -6.09 -9.52 -1.55
N GLN A 99 -5.29 -9.15 -2.54
CA GLN A 99 -3.85 -8.96 -2.35
C GLN A 99 -3.56 -7.84 -1.34
N CYS A 100 -4.28 -6.72 -1.41
CA CYS A 100 -4.18 -5.64 -0.44
C CYS A 100 -4.63 -6.10 0.96
N ASP A 101 -5.75 -6.79 1.07
CA ASP A 101 -6.27 -7.34 2.32
C ASP A 101 -5.29 -8.33 2.98
N THR A 102 -4.69 -9.21 2.19
CA THR A 102 -3.68 -10.18 2.66
C THR A 102 -2.43 -9.47 3.18
N TRP A 103 -1.95 -8.47 2.44
CA TRP A 103 -0.81 -7.67 2.85
C TRP A 103 -1.09 -6.92 4.17
N MET A 104 -2.25 -6.28 4.30
CA MET A 104 -2.66 -5.58 5.52
C MET A 104 -2.79 -6.54 6.71
N SER A 105 -3.38 -7.72 6.51
CA SER A 105 -3.52 -8.74 7.56
C SER A 105 -2.17 -9.17 8.13
N ALA A 106 -1.17 -9.37 7.28
CA ALA A 106 0.17 -9.72 7.73
C ALA A 106 0.81 -8.60 8.58
N ARG A 107 0.56 -7.34 8.25
CA ARG A 107 1.07 -6.17 8.99
C ARG A 107 0.33 -5.95 10.30
N GLU A 108 -0.99 -6.12 10.31
CA GLU A 108 -1.80 -6.07 11.53
C GLU A 108 -1.39 -7.15 12.54
N ALA A 109 -1.11 -8.37 12.05
CA ALA A 109 -0.62 -9.47 12.89
C ALA A 109 0.76 -9.16 13.47
N PHE A 110 1.67 -8.56 12.69
CA PHE A 110 2.97 -8.10 13.17
C PHE A 110 2.81 -7.08 14.29
N LEU A 111 2.02 -6.02 14.07
CA LEU A 111 1.79 -4.97 15.08
C LEU A 111 1.09 -5.50 16.35
N ALA A 112 0.29 -6.56 16.25
CA ALA A 112 -0.37 -7.17 17.40
C ALA A 112 0.58 -7.96 18.29
N GLN A 113 1.65 -8.55 17.73
CA GLN A 113 2.65 -9.35 18.44
C GLN A 113 3.80 -8.52 19.04
N GLU A 114 3.89 -7.24 18.70
CA GLU A 114 4.96 -6.37 19.13
C GLU A 114 4.86 -6.04 20.62
N ASP A 115 5.88 -6.39 21.39
CA ASP A 115 6.05 -6.01 22.81
C ASP A 115 7.25 -5.07 22.95
N PRO A 116 7.02 -3.75 23.16
CA PRO A 116 8.11 -2.78 23.29
C PRO A 116 8.94 -2.97 24.57
N THR A 117 8.48 -3.78 25.52
CA THR A 117 9.18 -4.02 26.80
C THR A 117 10.11 -5.21 26.78
N GLY A 118 9.89 -6.18 25.88
CA GLY A 118 10.63 -7.44 25.79
C GLY A 118 11.65 -7.51 24.65
N ASP A 119 11.46 -6.75 23.59
CA ASP A 119 12.32 -6.77 22.41
C ASP A 119 13.46 -5.75 22.49
N ASN A 120 14.55 -6.01 21.75
CA ASN A 120 15.60 -5.02 21.55
C ASN A 120 15.05 -3.81 20.80
N VAL A 121 15.06 -2.63 21.42
CA VAL A 121 14.50 -1.39 20.90
C VAL A 121 15.11 -1.00 19.55
N GLU A 122 16.41 -1.25 19.33
CA GLU A 122 17.07 -0.99 18.03
C GLU A 122 16.49 -1.85 16.90
N SER A 123 16.21 -3.13 17.20
CA SER A 123 15.56 -4.03 16.27
C SER A 123 14.14 -3.58 15.92
N LEU A 124 13.39 -3.08 16.91
CA LEU A 124 12.04 -2.55 16.70
C LEU A 124 12.05 -1.28 15.83
N ILE A 125 12.98 -0.36 16.06
CA ILE A 125 13.13 0.84 15.23
C ILE A 125 13.37 0.45 13.77
N LYS A 126 14.34 -0.44 13.53
CA LYS A 126 14.63 -0.91 12.17
C LYS A 126 13.41 -1.56 11.51
N LYS A 127 12.65 -2.35 12.26
CA LYS A 127 11.41 -2.96 11.78
C LYS A 127 10.36 -1.89 11.41
N HIS A 128 10.22 -0.82 12.21
CA HIS A 128 9.32 0.28 11.89
C HIS A 128 9.77 1.08 10.67
N GLU A 129 11.07 1.35 10.50
CA GLU A 129 11.61 2.00 9.30
C GLU A 129 11.37 1.18 8.03
N ASP A 130 11.55 -0.14 8.11
CA ASP A 130 11.27 -1.05 7.00
C ASP A 130 9.76 -1.13 6.72
N PHE A 131 8.94 -1.01 7.75
CA PHE A 131 7.49 -0.95 7.62
C PHE A 131 7.05 0.34 6.92
N ASP A 132 7.63 1.49 7.26
CA ASP A 132 7.33 2.77 6.61
C ASP A 132 7.65 2.74 5.11
N LYS A 133 8.77 2.15 4.72
CA LYS A 133 9.11 1.94 3.31
C LYS A 133 8.09 1.04 2.60
N ALA A 134 7.67 -0.02 3.28
CA ALA A 134 6.65 -0.94 2.75
C ALA A 134 5.28 -0.27 2.61
N ILE A 135 4.90 0.61 3.54
CA ILE A 135 3.68 1.45 3.49
C ILE A 135 3.72 2.36 2.26
N ALA A 136 4.84 3.05 2.01
CA ALA A 136 4.99 3.93 0.87
C ALA A 136 4.78 3.18 -0.47
N SER A 137 5.39 2.00 -0.61
CA SER A 137 5.21 1.14 -1.79
C SER A 137 3.77 0.64 -1.95
N GLN A 138 3.11 0.28 -0.84
CA GLN A 138 1.73 -0.20 -0.88
C GLN A 138 0.73 0.92 -1.17
N GLN A 139 1.02 2.16 -0.75
CA GLN A 139 0.20 3.33 -1.07
C GLN A 139 0.08 3.54 -2.58
N GLU A 140 1.14 3.31 -3.35
CA GLU A 140 1.10 3.39 -4.81
C GLU A 140 0.13 2.36 -5.41
N LYS A 141 0.17 1.11 -4.92
CA LYS A 141 -0.77 0.06 -5.36
C LYS A 141 -2.21 0.41 -5.03
N LEU A 142 -2.46 0.96 -3.84
CA LEU A 142 -3.79 1.42 -3.44
C LEU A 142 -4.28 2.59 -4.30
N ASN A 143 -3.41 3.52 -4.66
CA ASN A 143 -3.76 4.60 -5.58
C ASN A 143 -4.17 4.06 -6.97
N ASN A 144 -3.47 3.05 -7.48
CA ASN A 144 -3.82 2.40 -8.73
C ASN A 144 -5.17 1.67 -8.62
N LEU A 145 -5.43 0.98 -7.50
CA LEU A 145 -6.71 0.33 -7.20
C LEU A 145 -7.86 1.35 -7.13
N ASP A 146 -7.63 2.50 -6.52
CA ASP A 146 -8.60 3.60 -6.46
C ASP A 146 -8.95 4.13 -7.86
N GLN A 147 -7.93 4.33 -8.70
CA GLN A 147 -8.12 4.77 -10.07
C GLN A 147 -8.92 3.74 -10.89
N LEU A 148 -8.58 2.46 -10.75
CA LEU A 148 -9.32 1.38 -11.41
C LEU A 148 -10.79 1.35 -10.96
N ALA A 149 -11.06 1.41 -9.66
CA ALA A 149 -12.42 1.47 -9.13
C ALA A 149 -13.22 2.65 -9.70
N LYS A 150 -12.60 3.83 -9.76
CA LYS A 150 -13.23 5.04 -10.33
C LYS A 150 -13.54 4.87 -11.83
N GLN A 151 -12.64 4.25 -12.59
CA GLN A 151 -12.86 3.96 -14.02
C GLN A 151 -14.03 3.00 -14.22
N LEU A 152 -14.09 1.90 -13.45
CA LEU A 152 -15.18 0.93 -13.50
C LEU A 152 -16.53 1.58 -13.15
N VAL A 153 -16.54 2.44 -12.14
CA VAL A 153 -17.76 3.18 -11.74
C VAL A 153 -18.20 4.16 -12.84
N ALA A 154 -17.26 4.83 -13.51
CA ALA A 154 -17.53 5.79 -14.58
C ALA A 154 -18.03 5.10 -15.88
N SER A 155 -17.61 3.86 -16.14
CA SER A 155 -18.05 3.06 -17.30
C SER A 155 -19.46 2.44 -17.16
N GLU A 156 -20.22 2.82 -16.13
CA GLU A 156 -21.55 2.27 -15.82
C GLU A 156 -21.52 0.74 -15.65
N HIS A 157 -20.53 0.25 -14.92
CA HIS A 157 -20.38 -1.17 -14.64
C HIS A 157 -21.59 -1.70 -13.85
N TYR A 158 -22.08 -2.92 -14.19
CA TYR A 158 -23.25 -3.52 -13.55
C TYR A 158 -23.09 -3.68 -12.03
N ALA A 159 -21.86 -3.90 -11.52
CA ALA A 159 -21.54 -4.07 -10.10
C ALA A 159 -21.08 -2.77 -9.41
N LYS A 160 -21.38 -1.60 -9.96
CA LYS A 160 -20.98 -0.29 -9.42
C LYS A 160 -21.16 -0.14 -7.89
N PRO A 161 -22.29 -0.53 -7.27
CA PRO A 161 -22.45 -0.44 -5.82
C PRO A 161 -21.45 -1.32 -5.06
N ALA A 162 -21.24 -2.56 -5.53
CA ALA A 162 -20.33 -3.50 -4.89
C ALA A 162 -18.86 -3.05 -4.99
N ILE A 163 -18.45 -2.46 -6.13
CA ILE A 163 -17.13 -1.88 -6.33
C ILE A 163 -16.87 -0.75 -5.35
N ASN A 164 -17.83 0.19 -5.19
CA ASN A 164 -17.71 1.29 -4.25
C ASN A 164 -17.60 0.79 -2.81
N THR A 165 -18.46 -0.13 -2.39
CA THR A 165 -18.43 -0.70 -1.04
C THR A 165 -17.11 -1.40 -0.74
N LYS A 166 -16.59 -2.22 -1.67
CA LYS A 166 -15.31 -2.90 -1.48
C LYS A 166 -14.15 -1.93 -1.44
N ARG A 167 -14.15 -0.91 -2.31
CA ARG A 167 -13.19 0.17 -2.29
C ARG A 167 -13.17 0.87 -0.92
N GLU A 168 -14.32 1.32 -0.41
CA GLU A 168 -14.43 1.98 0.91
C GLU A 168 -13.88 1.09 2.03
N GLN A 169 -14.23 -0.20 2.05
CA GLN A 169 -13.72 -1.16 3.06
C GLN A 169 -12.20 -1.26 3.05
N ILE A 170 -11.57 -1.31 1.87
CA ILE A 170 -10.10 -1.38 1.73
C ILE A 170 -9.45 -0.11 2.26
N PHE A 171 -9.98 1.08 1.91
CA PHE A 171 -9.40 2.35 2.34
C PHE A 171 -9.61 2.62 3.84
N ASP A 172 -10.77 2.30 4.39
CA ASP A 172 -11.03 2.39 5.84
C ASP A 172 -10.08 1.47 6.64
N ARG A 173 -9.81 0.28 6.12
CA ARG A 173 -8.86 -0.64 6.74
C ARG A 173 -7.44 -0.12 6.65
N TRP A 174 -7.05 0.44 5.50
CA TRP A 174 -5.75 1.05 5.28
C TRP A 174 -5.49 2.22 6.26
N ASP A 175 -6.44 3.09 6.42
CA ASP A 175 -6.31 4.24 7.34
C ASP A 175 -6.16 3.78 8.79
N ARG A 176 -6.95 2.79 9.22
CA ARG A 176 -6.79 2.16 10.54
C ARG A 176 -5.42 1.50 10.74
N LEU A 177 -4.86 0.86 9.72
CA LEU A 177 -3.52 0.28 9.80
C LEU A 177 -2.44 1.36 10.00
N LYS A 178 -2.54 2.48 9.27
CA LYS A 178 -1.63 3.63 9.44
C LYS A 178 -1.71 4.24 10.83
N GLU A 179 -2.92 4.42 11.37
CA GLU A 179 -3.13 4.92 12.74
C GLU A 179 -2.46 4.01 13.77
N ARG A 180 -2.69 2.70 13.67
CA ARG A 180 -2.05 1.71 14.56
C ARG A 180 -0.53 1.70 14.45
N LEU A 181 0.02 1.89 13.26
CA LEU A 181 1.48 2.00 13.08
C LEU A 181 2.03 3.20 13.85
N ILE A 182 1.39 4.37 13.72
CA ILE A 182 1.80 5.58 14.43
C ILE A 182 1.71 5.36 15.95
N GLU A 183 0.61 4.78 16.44
CA GLU A 183 0.42 4.48 17.85
C GLU A 183 1.51 3.56 18.43
N LYS A 184 1.94 2.56 17.65
CA LYS A 184 2.98 1.59 18.07
C LYS A 184 4.40 2.15 17.90
N ALA A 185 4.68 2.92 16.87
CA ALA A 185 5.98 3.51 16.64
C ALA A 185 6.36 4.56 17.70
N PHE A 186 5.38 5.31 18.20
CA PHE A 186 5.61 6.40 19.13
C PHE A 186 6.24 5.97 20.47
N PRO A 187 5.75 4.93 21.19
CA PRO A 187 6.39 4.42 22.40
C PRO A 187 7.81 3.92 22.16
N THR A 188 8.04 3.16 21.07
CA THR A 188 9.33 2.59 20.70
C THR A 188 10.38 3.69 20.46
N TRP A 189 10.01 4.71 19.70
CA TRP A 189 10.88 5.87 19.45
C TRP A 189 11.21 6.64 20.76
N ARG A 190 10.24 6.83 21.65
CA ARG A 190 10.45 7.46 22.98
C ARG A 190 11.48 6.70 23.81
N ILE A 191 11.33 5.38 23.91
CA ILE A 191 12.25 4.52 24.68
C ILE A 191 13.66 4.62 24.08
N SER A 192 13.79 4.56 22.78
CA SER A 192 15.07 4.69 22.09
C SER A 192 15.75 6.02 22.34
N THR A 193 15.02 7.13 22.24
CA THR A 193 15.58 8.48 22.46
C THR A 193 16.06 8.66 23.89
N LEU A 194 15.32 8.12 24.88
CA LEU A 194 15.70 8.14 26.28
C LEU A 194 16.94 7.28 26.55
N GLN A 195 17.01 6.08 25.95
CA GLN A 195 18.20 5.21 26.09
C GLN A 195 19.45 5.83 25.46
N GLN A 196 19.30 6.48 24.29
CA GLN A 196 20.41 7.18 23.65
C GLN A 196 20.89 8.34 24.54
N PHE A 197 19.98 9.18 25.02
CA PHE A 197 20.32 10.24 26.00
C PHE A 197 21.05 9.68 27.22
N SER A 198 20.56 8.55 27.77
CA SER A 198 21.21 7.94 28.94
C SER A 198 22.65 7.48 28.65
N ARG A 199 22.89 6.84 27.51
CA ARG A 199 24.23 6.42 27.07
C ARG A 199 25.18 7.62 26.90
N ASP A 200 24.69 8.64 26.19
CA ASP A 200 25.50 9.86 25.95
C ASP A 200 25.81 10.60 27.21
N ALA A 201 24.86 10.66 28.17
CA ALA A 201 25.09 11.24 29.49
C ALA A 201 26.10 10.44 30.31
N ASP A 202 25.99 9.08 30.33
CA ASP A 202 26.95 8.20 31.03
C ASP A 202 28.39 8.42 30.54
N GLU A 203 28.57 8.54 29.22
CA GLU A 203 29.88 8.81 28.62
C GLU A 203 30.45 10.15 29.06
N VAL A 204 29.63 11.22 29.06
CA VAL A 204 30.07 12.56 29.47
C VAL A 204 30.30 12.63 30.96
N GLU A 205 29.45 12.04 31.80
CA GLU A 205 29.64 11.95 33.24
C GLU A 205 30.95 11.24 33.63
N ASN A 206 31.26 10.12 32.96
CA ASN A 206 32.53 9.40 33.13
C ASN A 206 33.72 10.27 32.73
N TRP A 207 33.65 10.92 31.56
CA TRP A 207 34.70 11.83 31.11
C TRP A 207 34.90 13.01 32.05
N ILE A 208 33.83 13.65 32.57
CA ILE A 208 33.90 14.72 33.56
C ILE A 208 34.59 14.22 34.85
N SER A 209 34.20 13.01 35.31
CA SER A 209 34.79 12.40 36.52
C SER A 209 36.28 12.16 36.38
N GLU A 210 36.74 11.66 35.23
CA GLU A 210 38.16 11.50 34.94
C GLU A 210 38.90 12.84 34.93
N LYS A 211 38.34 13.84 34.25
CA LYS A 211 38.95 15.19 34.22
C LYS A 211 38.96 15.87 35.55
N PHE A 212 37.94 15.68 36.37
CA PHE A 212 37.89 16.19 37.72
C PHE A 212 39.01 15.59 38.61
N GLN A 213 39.29 14.29 38.47
CA GLN A 213 40.40 13.67 39.17
C GLN A 213 41.76 14.27 38.75
N VAL A 214 41.96 14.43 37.43
CA VAL A 214 43.17 15.06 36.90
C VAL A 214 43.35 16.49 37.41
N ALA A 215 42.25 17.27 37.48
CA ALA A 215 42.28 18.64 38.00
C ALA A 215 42.60 18.73 39.49
N GLN A 216 42.32 17.67 40.26
CA GLN A 216 42.62 17.62 41.72
C GLN A 216 44.06 17.16 42.03
N GLU A 217 44.83 16.69 41.06
CA GLU A 217 46.23 16.29 41.27
C GLU A 217 47.04 17.49 41.82
N ALA A 218 47.63 17.32 42.99
CA ALA A 218 48.31 18.39 43.72
C ALA A 218 49.73 18.76 43.20
N ASP A 219 50.11 18.21 42.03
CA ASP A 219 51.45 18.32 41.45
C ASP A 219 51.83 19.76 41.00
N TYR A 220 50.89 20.67 40.94
CA TYR A 220 51.12 22.08 40.59
C TYR A 220 51.94 22.87 41.66
N ARG A 221 52.06 22.36 42.88
CA ARG A 221 52.80 23.00 43.96
C ARG A 221 54.31 22.75 43.90
N ASP A 222 54.75 21.74 43.16
CA ASP A 222 56.15 21.44 42.94
C ASP A 222 56.72 22.31 41.81
N PRO A 223 57.76 23.13 42.01
CA PRO A 223 58.28 24.04 41.02
C PRO A 223 59.10 23.33 39.91
N THR A 224 59.29 22.02 39.96
CA THR A 224 60.03 21.26 38.95
C THR A 224 59.21 21.11 37.67
N ASN A 225 59.88 21.15 36.51
CA ASN A 225 59.24 20.92 35.22
C ASN A 225 58.05 21.82 34.84
N ILE A 226 58.12 23.11 35.21
CA ILE A 226 57.05 24.09 34.97
C ILE A 226 56.57 24.14 33.53
N GLN A 227 57.49 24.03 32.54
CA GLN A 227 57.12 24.03 31.13
C GLN A 227 56.21 22.84 30.75
N GLN A 228 56.54 21.65 31.25
CA GLN A 228 55.70 20.45 31.01
C GLN A 228 54.32 20.57 31.67
N LYS A 229 54.28 21.13 32.89
CA LYS A 229 53.03 21.38 33.62
C LYS A 229 52.16 22.38 32.86
N HIS A 230 52.75 23.44 32.32
CA HIS A 230 52.06 24.42 31.51
C HIS A 230 51.48 23.82 30.21
N GLN A 231 52.29 22.99 29.51
CA GLN A 231 51.82 22.27 28.31
C GLN A 231 50.64 21.30 28.63
N LYS A 232 50.76 20.57 29.75
CA LYS A 232 49.66 19.68 30.21
C LYS A 232 48.38 20.47 30.48
N GLN A 233 48.51 21.65 31.16
CA GLN A 233 47.38 22.52 31.45
C GLN A 233 46.73 23.07 30.15
N GLN A 234 47.55 23.53 29.18
CA GLN A 234 47.02 23.99 27.90
C GLN A 234 46.32 22.87 27.11
N ALA A 235 46.86 21.64 27.16
CA ALA A 235 46.19 20.49 26.53
C ALA A 235 44.85 20.15 27.24
N PHE A 236 44.83 20.25 28.58
CA PHE A 236 43.62 20.04 29.36
C PHE A 236 42.52 21.09 29.05
N GLU A 237 42.88 22.36 28.96
CA GLU A 237 41.98 23.45 28.60
C GLU A 237 41.44 23.30 27.16
N ALA A 238 42.30 22.88 26.21
CA ALA A 238 41.89 22.61 24.85
C ALA A 238 40.90 21.43 24.77
N GLU A 239 41.10 20.38 25.56
CA GLU A 239 40.23 19.23 25.64
C GLU A 239 38.86 19.59 26.26
N LEU A 240 38.85 20.42 27.33
CA LEU A 240 37.61 20.95 27.88
C LEU A 240 36.81 21.77 26.87
N SER A 241 37.52 22.66 26.13
CA SER A 241 36.90 23.47 25.09
C SER A 241 36.32 22.60 23.94
N ALA A 242 37.04 21.56 23.50
CA ALA A 242 36.60 20.68 22.47
C ALA A 242 35.34 19.85 22.83
N ASN A 243 35.13 19.56 24.11
CA ASN A 243 33.97 18.84 24.62
C ASN A 243 32.77 19.75 25.01
N ALA A 244 32.98 21.07 25.06
CA ALA A 244 31.92 22.01 25.44
C ALA A 244 30.67 21.92 24.57
N ASP A 245 30.83 21.80 23.23
CA ASP A 245 29.72 21.65 22.26
C ASP A 245 29.00 20.31 22.45
N ARG A 246 29.74 19.25 22.75
CA ARG A 246 29.15 17.91 23.00
C ARG A 246 28.28 17.96 24.27
N ILE A 247 28.76 18.57 25.34
CA ILE A 247 28.00 18.75 26.61
C ILE A 247 26.73 19.59 26.34
N ALA A 248 26.85 20.70 25.62
CA ALA A 248 25.72 21.56 25.26
C ALA A 248 24.66 20.82 24.45
N THR A 249 25.09 19.95 23.54
CA THR A 249 24.21 19.11 22.70
C THR A 249 23.42 18.14 23.58
N ILE A 250 24.07 17.47 24.54
CA ILE A 250 23.40 16.51 25.45
C ILE A 250 22.42 17.23 26.38
N ILE A 251 22.82 18.40 26.93
CA ILE A 251 21.92 19.21 27.73
C ILE A 251 20.67 19.60 26.92
N SER A 252 20.85 20.07 25.70
CA SER A 252 19.74 20.45 24.85
C SER A 252 18.83 19.24 24.49
N ALA A 253 19.42 18.07 24.29
CA ALA A 253 18.66 16.83 24.04
C ALA A 253 17.81 16.46 25.28
N GLY A 254 18.37 16.51 26.49
CA GLY A 254 17.63 16.24 27.71
C GLY A 254 16.50 17.25 27.96
N GLN A 255 16.75 18.54 27.74
CA GLN A 255 15.74 19.60 27.86
C GLN A 255 14.59 19.36 26.83
N ASN A 256 14.90 18.95 25.62
CA ASN A 256 13.91 18.63 24.61
C ASN A 256 13.07 17.40 24.98
N LEU A 257 13.67 16.38 25.62
CA LEU A 257 12.94 15.23 26.14
C LEU A 257 11.92 15.62 27.20
N ILE A 258 12.30 16.49 28.15
CA ILE A 258 11.42 16.97 29.21
C ILE A 258 10.30 17.83 28.62
N SER A 259 10.63 18.84 27.78
CA SER A 259 9.66 19.78 27.23
C SER A 259 8.64 19.14 26.30
N ALA A 260 9.04 18.10 25.59
CA ALA A 260 8.15 17.35 24.70
C ALA A 260 7.33 16.27 25.42
N ALA A 261 7.41 16.16 26.74
CA ALA A 261 6.80 15.11 27.58
C ALA A 261 7.10 13.68 27.03
N LYS A 262 8.33 13.48 26.55
CA LYS A 262 8.78 12.25 25.88
C LYS A 262 9.50 11.28 26.83
N CYS A 263 9.58 11.59 28.12
CA CYS A 263 10.27 10.77 29.11
C CYS A 263 9.42 9.64 29.70
N GLY A 264 8.11 9.62 29.45
CA GLY A 264 7.21 8.54 29.91
C GLY A 264 7.19 8.31 31.41
N GLY A 265 7.31 9.39 32.21
CA GLY A 265 7.44 9.33 33.67
C GLY A 265 8.88 9.31 34.18
N GLY A 266 9.87 9.45 33.28
CA GLY A 266 11.30 9.55 33.61
C GLY A 266 11.83 10.99 33.62
N GLU A 267 10.96 12.01 33.67
CA GLU A 267 11.31 13.43 33.64
C GLU A 267 12.24 13.80 34.82
N ASP A 268 11.95 13.25 36.00
CA ASP A 268 12.76 13.49 37.21
C ASP A 268 14.19 12.94 37.08
N ALA A 269 14.33 11.76 36.51
CA ALA A 269 15.64 11.13 36.28
C ALA A 269 16.46 11.90 35.23
N VAL A 270 15.86 12.38 34.15
CA VAL A 270 16.52 13.24 33.15
C VAL A 270 16.91 14.58 33.79
N SER A 271 16.00 15.19 34.54
CA SER A 271 16.27 16.47 35.25
C SER A 271 17.41 16.35 36.25
N GLN A 272 17.49 15.27 37.02
CA GLN A 272 18.58 15.01 37.96
C GLN A 272 19.93 14.92 37.23
N ARG A 273 20.00 14.22 36.11
CA ARG A 273 21.23 14.12 35.30
C ARG A 273 21.66 15.44 34.67
N LEU A 274 20.70 16.29 34.29
CA LEU A 274 21.01 17.61 33.73
C LEU A 274 21.56 18.59 34.79
N ASN A 275 21.29 18.32 36.09
CA ASN A 275 21.71 19.15 37.19
C ASN A 275 22.96 18.61 37.94
N ALA A 276 23.41 17.41 37.61
CA ALA A 276 24.61 16.81 38.19
C ALA A 276 25.88 17.34 37.54
#